data_08d20598e738d903188ee0c9512005fb
#
_entry.id   08d20598e738d903188ee0c9512005fb
#
_cell.length_a   1.000
_cell.length_b   1.000
_cell.length_c   1.000
_cell.angle_alpha   90.00
_cell.angle_beta   90.00
_cell.angle_gamma   90.00
#
_symmetry.space_group_name_H-M   'P 1'
#
loop_
_entity.id
_entity.type
_entity.pdbx_description
1 polymer ?
#
loop_
_entity_poly.entity_id
_entity_poly.type
_entity_poly.pdbx_seq_one_letter_code
_entity_poly.pdbx_strand_id
1 'polypeptide(L)'
;LQLAGKPENESLLGGAEEYAIECAMLKVYGSEALDYVVDEGVQVHGGNGFSAEYNISRAYRDSRINRIYEGTNEINRLLTLDMTLKRAMGGRLDLMGPAMAVQKELMSIPDFGTEDDVPFAKEKRQIKNLKKAILMVAGAAVQKLMMKIEGEQEILMNLADMAIETFNAESVLLRVMKIIDQRGEAVCQPYLDI
;
A
#
# COMPACT_ATOMS: atom_id res chain seq x y z
N LEU A 1 12.81 -15.01 -5.04
CA LEU A 1 13.82 -14.52 -4.09
C LEU A 1 14.41 -15.72 -3.35
N GLN A 2 15.55 -16.22 -3.81
CA GLN A 2 16.30 -17.21 -3.06
C GLN A 2 17.00 -16.49 -1.89
N LEU A 3 16.62 -16.83 -0.67
CA LEU A 3 17.40 -16.48 0.50
C LEU A 3 18.74 -17.20 0.37
N ALA A 4 19.80 -16.44 0.09
CA ALA A 4 21.11 -16.98 -0.26
C ALA A 4 21.57 -18.04 0.78
N GLY A 5 21.87 -19.25 0.29
CA GLY A 5 22.42 -20.34 1.07
C GLY A 5 21.42 -21.25 1.80
N LYS A 6 20.08 -21.03 1.63
CA LYS A 6 19.06 -21.95 2.20
C LYS A 6 18.52 -22.93 1.16
N PRO A 7 18.04 -24.10 1.57
CA PRO A 7 17.31 -25.03 0.72
C PRO A 7 16.11 -24.34 0.06
N GLU A 8 15.71 -24.78 -1.14
CA GLU A 8 14.66 -24.13 -1.94
C GLU A 8 13.33 -24.01 -1.19
N ASN A 9 12.89 -25.06 -0.50
CA ASN A 9 11.68 -25.09 0.30
C ASN A 9 11.70 -24.05 1.45
N GLU A 10 12.82 -23.95 2.17
CA GLU A 10 12.98 -22.95 3.24
C GLU A 10 13.04 -21.52 2.69
N SER A 11 13.66 -21.35 1.52
CA SER A 11 13.74 -20.08 0.82
C SER A 11 12.37 -19.60 0.35
N LEU A 12 11.53 -20.52 -0.17
CA LEU A 12 10.16 -20.22 -0.58
C LEU A 12 9.26 -19.84 0.62
N LEU A 13 9.30 -20.64 1.69
CA LEU A 13 8.53 -20.36 2.92
C LEU A 13 8.97 -19.06 3.58
N GLY A 14 10.27 -18.84 3.70
CA GLY A 14 10.81 -17.59 4.26
C GLY A 14 10.47 -16.36 3.41
N GLY A 15 10.45 -16.51 2.09
CA GLY A 15 10.02 -15.45 1.18
C GLY A 15 8.53 -15.13 1.31
N ALA A 16 7.68 -16.17 1.41
CA ALA A 16 6.25 -15.97 1.62
C ALA A 16 5.95 -15.28 2.97
N GLU A 17 6.65 -15.67 4.04
CA GLU A 17 6.52 -15.01 5.35
C GLU A 17 7.01 -13.57 5.31
N GLU A 18 8.15 -13.31 4.68
CA GLU A 18 8.76 -11.97 4.64
C GLU A 18 7.88 -10.96 3.91
N TYR A 19 7.31 -11.35 2.75
CA TYR A 19 6.50 -10.48 1.90
C TYR A 19 4.98 -10.62 2.11
N ALA A 20 4.55 -11.25 3.19
CA ALA A 20 3.13 -11.51 3.43
C ALA A 20 2.31 -10.22 3.57
N ILE A 21 2.87 -9.17 4.19
CA ILE A 21 2.21 -7.86 4.34
C ILE A 21 2.04 -7.20 2.98
N GLU A 22 3.11 -7.13 2.19
CA GLU A 22 3.10 -6.56 0.85
C GLU A 22 2.16 -7.31 -0.09
N CYS A 23 2.12 -8.64 0.00
CA CYS A 23 1.19 -9.47 -0.76
C CYS A 23 -0.27 -9.18 -0.39
N ALA A 24 -0.57 -9.01 0.91
CA ALA A 24 -1.91 -8.64 1.36
C ALA A 24 -2.32 -7.25 0.84
N MET A 25 -1.43 -6.25 0.92
CA MET A 25 -1.66 -4.91 0.37
C MET A 25 -1.91 -4.95 -1.14
N LEU A 26 -1.06 -5.66 -1.88
CA LEU A 26 -1.16 -5.77 -3.34
C LEU A 26 -2.41 -6.54 -3.78
N LYS A 27 -2.86 -7.54 -3.01
CA LYS A 27 -4.10 -8.25 -3.27
C LYS A 27 -5.30 -7.32 -3.17
N VAL A 28 -5.37 -6.48 -2.13
CA VAL A 28 -6.42 -5.49 -1.95
C VAL A 28 -6.41 -4.49 -3.11
N TYR A 29 -5.29 -3.80 -3.28
CA TYR A 29 -5.17 -2.76 -4.29
C TYR A 29 -5.40 -3.28 -5.72
N GLY A 30 -4.75 -4.38 -6.09
CA GLY A 30 -4.84 -4.94 -7.45
C GLY A 30 -6.25 -5.41 -7.80
N SER A 31 -6.98 -6.01 -6.85
CA SER A 31 -8.36 -6.45 -7.08
C SER A 31 -9.35 -5.29 -7.17
N GLU A 32 -9.13 -4.21 -6.42
CA GLU A 32 -9.96 -3.00 -6.48
C GLU A 32 -9.66 -2.16 -7.73
N ALA A 33 -8.39 -2.03 -8.10
CA ALA A 33 -8.01 -1.41 -9.37
C ALA A 33 -8.57 -2.15 -10.58
N LEU A 34 -8.53 -3.49 -10.56
CA LEU A 34 -9.14 -4.31 -11.62
C LEU A 34 -10.65 -4.08 -11.70
N ASP A 35 -11.34 -4.05 -10.56
CA ASP A 35 -12.78 -3.80 -10.49
C ASP A 35 -13.13 -2.45 -11.13
N TYR A 36 -12.40 -1.39 -10.75
CA TYR A 36 -12.57 -0.06 -11.34
C TYR A 36 -12.37 -0.07 -12.87
N VAL A 37 -11.29 -0.66 -13.35
CA VAL A 37 -10.96 -0.68 -14.78
C VAL A 37 -12.01 -1.43 -15.60
N VAL A 38 -12.52 -2.55 -15.10
CA VAL A 38 -13.53 -3.32 -15.85
C VAL A 38 -14.92 -2.67 -15.79
N ASP A 39 -15.23 -1.98 -14.68
CA ASP A 39 -16.48 -1.20 -14.55
C ASP A 39 -16.50 -0.05 -15.56
N GLU A 40 -15.42 0.74 -15.62
CA GLU A 40 -15.24 1.78 -16.64
C GLU A 40 -15.25 1.20 -18.06
N GLY A 41 -14.67 0.02 -18.22
CA GLY A 41 -14.72 -0.71 -19.50
C GLY A 41 -16.15 -1.01 -19.94
N VAL A 42 -17.03 -1.48 -19.04
CA VAL A 42 -18.46 -1.68 -19.31
C VAL A 42 -19.13 -0.35 -19.64
N GLN A 43 -18.83 0.71 -18.87
CA GLN A 43 -19.40 2.04 -19.06
C GLN A 43 -19.07 2.60 -20.47
N VAL A 44 -17.82 2.47 -20.91
CA VAL A 44 -17.35 2.92 -22.25
C VAL A 44 -18.09 2.17 -23.37
N HIS A 45 -18.38 0.88 -23.19
CA HIS A 45 -19.12 0.09 -24.17
C HIS A 45 -20.63 0.37 -24.17
N GLY A 46 -21.15 1.10 -23.17
CA GLY A 46 -22.57 1.37 -23.00
C GLY A 46 -23.38 0.09 -22.85
N GLY A 47 -24.60 0.06 -23.42
CA GLY A 47 -25.47 -1.13 -23.36
C GLY A 47 -24.83 -2.43 -23.90
N ASN A 48 -23.94 -2.32 -24.86
CA ASN A 48 -23.21 -3.46 -25.40
C ASN A 48 -22.23 -4.06 -24.37
N GLY A 49 -21.68 -3.25 -23.46
CA GLY A 49 -20.79 -3.71 -22.39
C GLY A 49 -21.45 -4.65 -21.41
N PHE A 50 -22.77 -4.61 -21.29
CA PHE A 50 -23.55 -5.50 -20.42
C PHE A 50 -24.00 -6.79 -21.16
N SER A 51 -23.92 -6.84 -22.49
CA SER A 51 -24.25 -8.04 -23.26
C SER A 51 -23.20 -9.14 -23.10
N ALA A 52 -23.65 -10.38 -22.92
CA ALA A 52 -22.78 -11.55 -22.80
C ALA A 52 -21.95 -11.84 -24.07
N GLU A 53 -22.32 -11.25 -25.21
CA GLU A 53 -21.59 -11.35 -26.47
C GLU A 53 -20.26 -10.57 -26.47
N TYR A 54 -20.13 -9.59 -25.58
CA TYR A 54 -18.93 -8.77 -25.45
C TYR A 54 -18.04 -9.26 -24.32
N ASN A 55 -16.74 -9.38 -24.58
CA ASN A 55 -15.76 -9.91 -23.61
C ASN A 55 -15.67 -9.07 -22.34
N ILE A 56 -15.95 -7.77 -22.38
CA ILE A 56 -15.91 -6.90 -21.21
C ILE A 56 -16.94 -7.30 -20.16
N SER A 57 -18.11 -7.78 -20.57
CA SER A 57 -19.15 -8.32 -19.67
C SER A 57 -18.61 -9.50 -18.84
N ARG A 58 -17.85 -10.39 -19.46
CA ARG A 58 -17.20 -11.51 -18.78
C ARG A 58 -16.10 -11.01 -17.86
N ALA A 59 -15.23 -10.13 -18.32
CA ALA A 59 -14.15 -9.56 -17.52
C ALA A 59 -14.69 -8.89 -16.23
N TYR A 60 -15.77 -8.11 -16.34
CA TYR A 60 -16.46 -7.51 -15.22
C TYR A 60 -16.93 -8.56 -14.21
N ARG A 61 -17.60 -9.60 -14.69
CA ARG A 61 -18.09 -10.69 -13.83
C ARG A 61 -16.93 -11.45 -13.16
N ASP A 62 -15.89 -11.76 -13.92
CA ASP A 62 -14.74 -12.53 -13.42
C ASP A 62 -13.88 -11.72 -12.42
N SER A 63 -13.83 -10.40 -12.56
CA SER A 63 -13.11 -9.54 -11.62
C SER A 63 -13.72 -9.55 -10.22
N ARG A 64 -15.05 -9.68 -10.12
CA ARG A 64 -15.77 -9.50 -8.85
C ARG A 64 -15.36 -10.49 -7.76
N ILE A 65 -15.05 -11.73 -8.13
CA ILE A 65 -14.63 -12.76 -7.18
C ILE A 65 -13.30 -12.46 -6.50
N ASN A 66 -12.42 -11.69 -7.16
CA ASN A 66 -11.09 -11.37 -6.63
C ASN A 66 -11.12 -10.60 -5.31
N ARG A 67 -12.20 -9.89 -5.02
CA ARG A 67 -12.38 -9.20 -3.73
C ARG A 67 -12.93 -10.09 -2.63
N ILE A 68 -13.36 -11.32 -2.96
CA ILE A 68 -14.05 -12.24 -2.05
C ILE A 68 -13.18 -13.40 -1.61
N TYR A 69 -12.51 -14.08 -2.56
CA TYR A 69 -11.74 -15.29 -2.27
C TYR A 69 -10.31 -14.98 -1.77
N GLU A 70 -9.63 -16.01 -1.26
CA GLU A 70 -8.27 -15.93 -0.70
C GLU A 70 -8.12 -14.86 0.40
N GLY A 71 -9.12 -14.81 1.27
CA GLY A 71 -9.33 -13.72 2.21
C GLY A 71 -9.99 -12.53 1.54
N THR A 72 -11.14 -12.09 2.07
CA THR A 72 -11.78 -10.88 1.52
C THR A 72 -10.84 -9.68 1.63
N ASN A 73 -11.10 -8.62 0.87
CA ASN A 73 -10.29 -7.42 0.94
C ASN A 73 -10.29 -6.80 2.35
N GLU A 74 -11.43 -6.90 3.06
CA GLU A 74 -11.54 -6.47 4.46
C GLU A 74 -10.63 -7.29 5.37
N ILE A 75 -10.61 -8.62 5.22
CA ILE A 75 -9.72 -9.51 5.99
C ILE A 75 -8.25 -9.19 5.69
N ASN A 76 -7.89 -8.98 4.42
CA ASN A 76 -6.51 -8.64 4.06
C ASN A 76 -6.07 -7.27 4.61
N ARG A 77 -6.99 -6.29 4.71
CA ARG A 77 -6.72 -5.01 5.39
C ARG A 77 -6.39 -5.21 6.86
N LEU A 78 -7.23 -5.97 7.57
CA LEU A 78 -6.99 -6.29 8.98
C LEU A 78 -5.71 -7.09 9.17
N LEU A 79 -5.44 -8.07 8.28
CA LEU A 79 -4.23 -8.88 8.30
C LEU A 79 -2.96 -8.02 8.12
N THR A 80 -2.99 -7.02 7.24
CA THR A 80 -1.88 -6.10 7.01
C THR A 80 -1.45 -5.42 8.31
N LEU A 81 -2.41 -4.90 9.10
CA LEU A 81 -2.11 -4.26 10.37
C LEU A 81 -1.71 -5.25 11.47
N ASP A 82 -2.43 -6.36 11.58
CA ASP A 82 -2.14 -7.40 12.58
C ASP A 82 -0.70 -7.92 12.43
N MET A 83 -0.30 -8.24 11.20
CA MET A 83 1.07 -8.69 10.92
C MET A 83 2.11 -7.61 11.17
N THR A 84 1.81 -6.35 10.83
CA THR A 84 2.69 -5.21 11.09
C THR A 84 2.92 -5.03 12.59
N LEU A 85 1.86 -5.06 13.39
CA LEU A 85 1.93 -4.98 14.84
C LEU A 85 2.68 -6.18 15.45
N LYS A 86 2.41 -7.39 15.00
CA LYS A 86 3.13 -8.59 15.44
C LYS A 86 4.62 -8.52 15.16
N ARG A 87 5.02 -8.02 13.99
CA ARG A 87 6.44 -7.78 13.67
C ARG A 87 7.06 -6.72 14.57
N ALA A 88 6.33 -5.66 14.88
CA ALA A 88 6.79 -4.61 15.77
C ALA A 88 6.96 -5.14 17.20
N MET A 89 5.98 -5.87 17.74
CA MET A 89 6.05 -6.48 19.06
C MET A 89 7.16 -7.53 19.17
N GLY A 90 7.41 -8.26 18.10
CA GLY A 90 8.50 -9.24 17.99
C GLY A 90 9.90 -8.63 17.75
N GLY A 91 10.02 -7.31 17.70
CA GLY A 91 11.28 -6.60 17.46
C GLY A 91 11.83 -6.73 16.02
N ARG A 92 11.03 -7.24 15.08
CA ARG A 92 11.40 -7.35 13.65
C ARG A 92 11.17 -6.04 12.87
N LEU A 93 10.38 -5.13 13.44
CA LEU A 93 10.06 -3.82 12.85
C LEU A 93 10.07 -2.76 13.93
N ASP A 94 10.91 -1.74 13.78
CA ASP A 94 10.89 -0.59 14.69
C ASP A 94 9.79 0.40 14.27
N LEU A 95 8.67 0.39 14.97
CA LEU A 95 7.61 1.40 14.86
C LEU A 95 7.70 2.47 15.94
N MET A 96 8.26 2.14 17.10
CA MET A 96 8.29 3.06 18.24
C MET A 96 9.26 4.21 18.04
N GLY A 97 10.46 3.93 17.51
CA GLY A 97 11.45 4.96 17.21
C GLY A 97 10.91 6.05 16.29
N PRO A 98 10.42 5.71 15.08
CA PRO A 98 9.78 6.66 14.18
C PRO A 98 8.57 7.37 14.78
N ALA A 99 7.71 6.69 15.53
CA ALA A 99 6.54 7.31 16.16
C ALA A 99 6.95 8.37 17.19
N MET A 100 7.93 8.08 18.03
CA MET A 100 8.49 9.05 19.00
C MET A 100 9.17 10.24 18.28
N ALA A 101 9.86 9.99 17.18
CA ALA A 101 10.47 11.05 16.37
C ALA A 101 9.41 12.00 15.79
N VAL A 102 8.31 11.46 15.27
CA VAL A 102 7.18 12.27 14.77
C VAL A 102 6.54 13.08 15.90
N GLN A 103 6.31 12.48 17.06
CA GLN A 103 5.77 13.20 18.21
C GLN A 103 6.67 14.37 18.65
N LYS A 104 7.99 14.16 18.69
CA LYS A 104 8.97 15.21 18.99
C LYS A 104 8.96 16.33 17.93
N GLU A 105 8.89 15.95 16.65
CA GLU A 105 8.82 16.91 15.55
C GLU A 105 7.58 17.82 15.64
N LEU A 106 6.41 17.26 16.00
CA LEU A 106 5.19 18.03 16.20
C LEU A 106 5.27 19.09 17.31
N MET A 107 6.14 18.86 18.30
CA MET A 107 6.38 19.80 19.39
C MET A 107 7.49 20.83 19.07
N SER A 108 8.14 20.68 17.93
CA SER A 108 9.21 21.58 17.47
C SER A 108 8.64 22.69 16.55
N ILE A 109 9.43 23.75 16.35
CA ILE A 109 9.10 24.79 15.37
C ILE A 109 9.15 24.14 13.97
N PRO A 110 8.11 24.31 13.14
CA PRO A 110 8.09 23.75 11.80
C PRO A 110 9.29 24.24 10.98
N ASP A 111 10.07 23.31 10.47
CA ASP A 111 11.09 23.60 9.47
C ASP A 111 10.42 23.59 8.09
N PHE A 112 10.28 24.75 7.49
CA PHE A 112 9.70 24.91 6.16
C PHE A 112 10.68 24.59 5.03
N GLY A 113 11.87 24.09 5.35
CA GLY A 113 12.94 23.60 4.47
C GLY A 113 12.98 24.24 3.08
N THR A 114 14.14 24.62 2.62
CA THR A 114 14.35 24.99 1.21
C THR A 114 14.04 23.80 0.31
N GLU A 115 13.38 24.02 -0.82
CA GLU A 115 13.21 22.95 -1.81
C GLU A 115 14.61 22.48 -2.24
N ASP A 116 14.91 21.22 -1.92
CA ASP A 116 16.14 20.61 -2.40
C ASP A 116 16.05 20.47 -3.93
N ASP A 117 17.03 20.95 -4.64
CA ASP A 117 17.18 20.86 -6.11
C ASP A 117 17.56 19.42 -6.54
N VAL A 118 16.87 18.44 -5.92
CA VAL A 118 17.09 17.00 -6.14
C VAL A 118 15.87 16.41 -6.84
N PRO A 119 16.06 15.60 -7.88
CA PRO A 119 14.95 14.96 -8.57
C PRO A 119 13.98 14.25 -7.60
N PHE A 120 12.69 14.52 -7.78
CA PHE A 120 11.62 13.98 -6.93
C PHE A 120 11.67 14.39 -5.46
N ALA A 121 12.27 15.52 -5.11
CA ALA A 121 12.32 16.01 -3.72
C ALA A 121 10.92 16.22 -3.14
N LYS A 122 10.00 16.78 -3.94
CA LYS A 122 8.61 17.01 -3.56
C LYS A 122 7.87 15.71 -3.29
N GLU A 123 7.94 14.75 -4.20
CA GLU A 123 7.26 13.44 -4.09
C GLU A 123 7.82 12.64 -2.91
N LYS A 124 9.14 12.59 -2.74
CA LYS A 124 9.79 11.95 -1.58
C LYS A 124 9.35 12.57 -0.26
N ARG A 125 9.24 13.91 -0.21
CA ARG A 125 8.74 14.63 0.97
C ARG A 125 7.28 14.32 1.26
N GLN A 126 6.44 14.24 0.22
CA GLN A 126 5.03 13.85 0.37
C GLN A 126 4.90 12.44 0.95
N ILE A 127 5.60 11.45 0.38
CA ILE A 127 5.58 10.07 0.89
C ILE A 127 6.08 10.01 2.34
N LYS A 128 7.16 10.73 2.66
CA LYS A 128 7.65 10.83 4.04
C LYS A 128 6.59 11.40 4.98
N ASN A 129 5.85 12.42 4.56
CA ASN A 129 4.79 13.02 5.35
C ASN A 129 3.57 12.10 5.49
N LEU A 130 3.20 11.34 4.45
CA LEU A 130 2.17 10.31 4.54
C LEU A 130 2.54 9.23 5.56
N LYS A 131 3.77 8.74 5.58
CA LYS A 131 4.27 7.79 6.59
C LYS A 131 4.17 8.38 8.02
N LYS A 132 4.52 9.65 8.20
CA LYS A 132 4.35 10.33 9.49
C LYS A 132 2.87 10.43 9.89
N ALA A 133 1.98 10.76 8.94
CA ALA A 133 0.54 10.84 9.20
C ALA A 133 -0.03 9.48 9.65
N ILE A 134 0.40 8.37 9.04
CA ILE A 134 0.01 7.03 9.49
C ILE A 134 0.43 6.79 10.93
N LEU A 135 1.69 7.09 11.28
CA LEU A 135 2.19 6.91 12.65
C LEU A 135 1.43 7.77 13.67
N MET A 136 1.07 9.01 13.30
CA MET A 136 0.28 9.90 14.15
C MET A 136 -1.12 9.35 14.39
N VAL A 137 -1.83 8.97 13.32
CA VAL A 137 -3.21 8.46 13.43
C VAL A 137 -3.23 7.14 14.18
N ALA A 138 -2.30 6.22 13.87
CA ALA A 138 -2.17 4.95 14.57
C ALA A 138 -1.85 5.18 16.07
N GLY A 139 -0.91 6.07 16.38
CA GLY A 139 -0.57 6.42 17.77
C GLY A 139 -1.75 7.00 18.54
N ALA A 140 -2.51 7.92 17.93
CA ALA A 140 -3.70 8.51 18.51
C ALA A 140 -4.82 7.46 18.74
N ALA A 141 -5.01 6.54 17.78
CA ALA A 141 -5.98 5.46 17.87
C ALA A 141 -5.62 4.51 19.04
N VAL A 142 -4.35 4.10 19.15
CA VAL A 142 -3.86 3.24 20.21
C VAL A 142 -4.03 3.93 21.58
N GLN A 143 -3.66 5.21 21.71
CA GLN A 143 -3.79 5.95 22.97
C GLN A 143 -5.25 6.10 23.41
N LYS A 144 -6.16 6.37 22.45
CA LYS A 144 -7.59 6.60 22.74
C LYS A 144 -8.35 5.31 23.03
N LEU A 145 -8.06 4.25 22.30
CA LEU A 145 -8.85 3.00 22.31
C LEU A 145 -8.22 1.91 23.18
N MET A 146 -6.91 1.94 23.36
CA MET A 146 -6.17 0.95 24.13
C MET A 146 -6.52 -0.49 23.70
N MET A 147 -6.93 -1.35 24.63
CA MET A 147 -7.33 -2.74 24.36
C MET A 147 -8.60 -2.88 23.50
N LYS A 148 -9.39 -1.82 23.35
CA LYS A 148 -10.61 -1.85 22.51
C LYS A 148 -10.32 -1.72 21.01
N ILE A 149 -9.10 -1.35 20.63
CA ILE A 149 -8.73 -1.10 19.22
C ILE A 149 -8.97 -2.32 18.35
N GLU A 150 -8.80 -3.54 18.88
CA GLU A 150 -9.03 -4.79 18.15
C GLU A 150 -10.50 -4.95 17.69
N GLY A 151 -11.45 -4.36 18.42
CA GLY A 151 -12.87 -4.36 18.08
C GLY A 151 -13.28 -3.26 17.10
N GLU A 152 -12.42 -2.26 16.89
CA GLU A 152 -12.71 -1.08 16.05
C GLU A 152 -12.24 -1.31 14.60
N GLN A 153 -12.86 -2.28 13.93
CA GLN A 153 -12.43 -2.74 12.61
C GLN A 153 -12.44 -1.64 11.55
N GLU A 154 -13.38 -0.69 11.59
CA GLU A 154 -13.43 0.43 10.66
C GLU A 154 -12.19 1.32 10.77
N ILE A 155 -11.73 1.60 11.99
CA ILE A 155 -10.50 2.37 12.23
C ILE A 155 -9.29 1.61 11.71
N LEU A 156 -9.23 0.31 11.98
CA LEU A 156 -8.16 -0.54 11.49
C LEU A 156 -8.13 -0.61 9.97
N MET A 157 -9.28 -0.76 9.31
CA MET A 157 -9.36 -0.77 7.84
C MET A 157 -8.91 0.57 7.24
N ASN A 158 -9.33 1.70 7.81
CA ASN A 158 -8.88 3.03 7.36
C ASN A 158 -7.36 3.22 7.51
N LEU A 159 -6.77 2.74 8.60
CA LEU A 159 -5.31 2.74 8.78
C LEU A 159 -4.61 1.84 7.75
N ALA A 160 -5.20 0.68 7.44
CA ALA A 160 -4.69 -0.19 6.40
C ALA A 160 -4.73 0.48 5.01
N ASP A 161 -5.82 1.19 4.69
CA ASP A 161 -5.93 1.95 3.44
C ASP A 161 -4.87 3.05 3.34
N MET A 162 -4.63 3.81 4.42
CA MET A 162 -3.54 4.78 4.45
C MET A 162 -2.17 4.12 4.17
N ALA A 163 -1.93 2.93 4.72
CA ALA A 163 -0.69 2.19 4.49
C ALA A 163 -0.60 1.66 3.05
N ILE A 164 -1.68 1.11 2.50
CA ILE A 164 -1.76 0.60 1.12
C ILE A 164 -1.49 1.71 0.11
N GLU A 165 -2.16 2.85 0.23
CA GLU A 165 -1.98 3.99 -0.67
C GLU A 165 -0.56 4.55 -0.60
N THR A 166 0.00 4.68 0.61
CA THR A 166 1.38 5.15 0.79
C THR A 166 2.39 4.16 0.20
N PHE A 167 2.18 2.86 0.38
CA PHE A 167 3.03 1.81 -0.20
C PHE A 167 3.00 1.84 -1.74
N ASN A 168 1.81 2.01 -2.33
CA ASN A 168 1.65 2.10 -3.77
C ASN A 168 2.32 3.36 -4.34
N ALA A 169 2.09 4.52 -3.72
CA ALA A 169 2.72 5.78 -4.13
C ALA A 169 4.27 5.69 -4.09
N GLU A 170 4.83 5.14 -3.01
CA GLU A 170 6.27 4.93 -2.90
C GLU A 170 6.79 3.93 -3.95
N SER A 171 6.06 2.83 -4.17
CA SER A 171 6.42 1.81 -5.16
C SER A 171 6.44 2.36 -6.58
N VAL A 172 5.47 3.21 -6.93
CA VAL A 172 5.43 3.90 -8.23
C VAL A 172 6.61 4.84 -8.36
N LEU A 173 6.88 5.68 -7.35
CA LEU A 173 8.02 6.60 -7.37
C LEU A 173 9.34 5.86 -7.57
N LEU A 174 9.58 4.79 -6.79
CA LEU A 174 10.79 3.98 -6.91
C LEU A 174 10.91 3.32 -8.29
N ARG A 175 9.78 2.88 -8.86
CA ARG A 175 9.77 2.32 -10.21
C ARG A 175 10.11 3.36 -11.26
N VAL A 176 9.52 4.55 -11.18
CA VAL A 176 9.81 5.67 -12.09
C VAL A 176 11.30 6.04 -12.03
N MET A 177 11.85 6.23 -10.84
CA MET A 177 13.27 6.51 -10.65
C MET A 177 14.15 5.45 -11.31
N LYS A 178 13.84 4.17 -11.10
CA LYS A 178 14.56 3.06 -11.72
C LYS A 178 14.47 3.05 -13.26
N ILE A 179 13.32 3.43 -13.83
CA ILE A 179 13.14 3.49 -15.28
C ILE A 179 13.96 4.67 -15.86
N ILE A 180 13.98 5.81 -15.19
CA ILE A 180 14.78 6.97 -15.59
C ILE A 180 16.25 6.60 -15.63
N ASP A 181 16.78 5.95 -14.60
CA ASP A 181 18.18 5.48 -14.57
C ASP A 181 18.52 4.54 -15.72
N GLN A 182 17.56 3.71 -16.16
CA GLN A 182 17.78 2.70 -17.18
C GLN A 182 17.49 3.17 -18.61
N ARG A 183 16.54 4.09 -18.82
CA ARG A 183 15.97 4.42 -20.13
C ARG A 183 15.88 5.92 -20.44
N GLY A 184 16.23 6.77 -19.48
CA GLY A 184 16.14 8.22 -19.57
C GLY A 184 14.77 8.78 -19.24
N GLU A 185 14.72 10.09 -18.99
CA GLU A 185 13.55 10.81 -18.45
C GLU A 185 12.36 10.85 -19.44
N ALA A 186 12.64 10.99 -20.73
CA ALA A 186 11.59 11.12 -21.76
C ALA A 186 10.60 9.92 -21.80
N VAL A 187 11.04 8.73 -21.38
CA VAL A 187 10.20 7.52 -21.36
C VAL A 187 9.26 7.51 -20.14
N CYS A 188 9.54 8.33 -19.15
CA CYS A 188 8.82 8.31 -17.88
C CYS A 188 7.70 9.34 -17.76
N GLN A 189 7.61 10.30 -18.69
CA GLN A 189 6.62 11.37 -18.64
C GLN A 189 5.18 10.85 -18.40
N PRO A 190 4.69 9.80 -19.11
CA PRO A 190 3.34 9.29 -18.88
C PRO A 190 3.10 8.72 -17.47
N TYR A 191 4.17 8.35 -16.75
CA TYR A 191 4.08 7.83 -15.36
C TYR A 191 4.22 8.93 -14.32
N LEU A 192 4.66 10.13 -14.72
CA LEU A 192 4.79 11.30 -13.86
C LEU A 192 3.50 12.12 -13.82
N ASP A 193 2.68 11.98 -14.85
CA ASP A 193 1.42 12.73 -15.01
C ASP A 193 0.24 12.04 -14.29
N ILE A 194 0.46 10.84 -13.72
CA ILE A 194 -0.50 10.08 -12.94
C ILE A 194 -0.28 10.33 -11.44
#